data_4e7a9d0fbb0aca1de73986fbca2ea7a9
#
_entry.id   4e7a9d0fbb0aca1de73986fbca2ea7a9
#
_cell.length_a   1.000
_cell.length_b   1.000
_cell.length_c   1.000
_cell.angle_alpha   90.00
_cell.angle_beta   90.00
_cell.angle_gamma   90.00
#
_symmetry.space_group_name_H-M   'P 1'
#
loop_
_entity.id
_entity.type
_entity.pdbx_description
1 polymer ?
#
loop_
_entity_poly.entity_id
_entity_poly.type
_entity_poly.pdbx_seq_one_letter_code
_entity_poly.pdbx_strand_id
1 'polypeptide(L)'
;MFSDAIFGLYDKFRIYFYMQVFAKFEKREASLTTVESYSIECIKALGEPTVQEFAIMMGISAPNAVYKVNALIQKGYIEKIQDENDHREFHLRPTKKFWDYYEVSFRYVKKVEERCKKRFTKEEMEKLEEMIHIITTELMPELDTAKFTKEGVERHISIGAED
;
A
#
# COMPACT_ATOMS: atom_id res chain seq x y z
N MET A 1 -18.25 -10.46 18.97
CA MET A 1 -17.06 -11.36 18.88
C MET A 1 -15.86 -10.57 18.37
N PHE A 2 -14.66 -11.14 18.45
CA PHE A 2 -13.42 -10.47 18.00
C PHE A 2 -13.46 -10.07 16.51
N SER A 3 -13.94 -10.98 15.65
CA SER A 3 -14.14 -10.72 14.21
C SER A 3 -15.04 -9.51 13.95
N ASP A 4 -16.13 -9.36 14.66
CA ASP A 4 -17.05 -8.24 14.47
C ASP A 4 -16.40 -6.90 14.85
N ALA A 5 -15.54 -6.91 15.88
CA ALA A 5 -14.80 -5.73 16.29
C ALA A 5 -13.77 -5.32 15.22
N ILE A 6 -13.03 -6.28 14.65
CA ILE A 6 -12.08 -6.02 13.57
C ILE A 6 -12.80 -5.54 12.30
N PHE A 7 -13.87 -6.22 11.88
CA PHE A 7 -14.66 -5.79 10.73
C PHE A 7 -15.25 -4.39 10.94
N GLY A 8 -15.78 -4.10 12.13
CA GLY A 8 -16.30 -2.77 12.44
C GLY A 8 -15.22 -1.68 12.41
N LEU A 9 -14.00 -1.97 12.88
CA LEU A 9 -12.87 -1.06 12.81
C LEU A 9 -12.46 -0.81 11.35
N TYR A 10 -12.25 -1.89 10.59
CA TYR A 10 -11.87 -1.84 9.18
C TYR A 10 -12.89 -1.06 8.34
N ASP A 11 -14.18 -1.36 8.48
CA ASP A 11 -15.24 -0.69 7.73
C ASP A 11 -15.31 0.82 8.03
N LYS A 12 -15.14 1.21 9.28
CA LYS A 12 -15.13 2.64 9.66
C LYS A 12 -13.95 3.38 9.02
N PHE A 13 -12.75 2.81 9.03
CA PHE A 13 -11.60 3.41 8.36
C PHE A 13 -11.81 3.49 6.87
N ARG A 14 -12.27 2.41 6.23
CA ARG A 14 -12.52 2.33 4.79
C ARG A 14 -13.59 3.32 4.33
N ILE A 15 -14.74 3.36 4.99
CA ILE A 15 -15.84 4.26 4.62
C ILE A 15 -15.42 5.72 4.82
N TYR A 16 -14.76 6.04 5.94
CA TYR A 16 -14.27 7.41 6.18
C TYR A 16 -13.27 7.84 5.10
N PHE A 17 -12.35 6.96 4.72
CA PHE A 17 -11.40 7.22 3.65
C PHE A 17 -12.13 7.56 2.34
N TYR A 18 -13.06 6.72 1.90
CA TYR A 18 -13.81 6.98 0.67
C TYR A 18 -14.62 8.27 0.74
N MET A 19 -15.28 8.56 1.85
CA MET A 19 -16.01 9.82 2.02
C MET A 19 -15.10 11.04 1.83
N GLN A 20 -13.89 11.02 2.38
CA GLN A 20 -12.93 12.12 2.25
C GLN A 20 -12.34 12.22 0.85
N VAL A 21 -12.03 11.09 0.22
CA VAL A 21 -11.51 11.04 -1.15
C VAL A 21 -12.56 11.59 -2.12
N PHE A 22 -13.80 11.13 -2.04
CA PHE A 22 -14.88 11.63 -2.90
C PHE A 22 -15.16 13.12 -2.69
N ALA A 23 -15.17 13.60 -1.45
CA ALA A 23 -15.38 15.02 -1.16
C ALA A 23 -14.24 15.92 -1.70
N LYS A 24 -12.99 15.41 -1.74
CA LYS A 24 -11.82 16.16 -2.17
C LYS A 24 -11.62 16.17 -3.70
N PHE A 25 -12.06 15.11 -4.37
CA PHE A 25 -11.83 14.88 -5.80
C PHE A 25 -13.12 14.98 -6.64
N GLU A 26 -13.99 15.94 -6.37
CA GLU A 26 -15.19 16.25 -7.18
C GLU A 26 -14.86 16.55 -8.66
N LYS A 27 -13.62 16.93 -8.98
CA LYS A 27 -13.17 17.15 -10.35
C LYS A 27 -12.76 15.84 -11.02
N ARG A 28 -13.53 15.39 -12.01
CA ARG A 28 -13.36 14.14 -12.76
C ARG A 28 -11.95 13.83 -13.28
N GLU A 29 -11.14 14.85 -13.52
CA GLU A 29 -9.78 14.70 -14.10
C GLU A 29 -8.75 14.11 -13.13
N ALA A 30 -9.04 14.05 -11.84
CA ALA A 30 -8.11 13.54 -10.82
C ALA A 30 -8.56 12.23 -10.16
N SER A 31 -9.70 11.66 -10.58
CA SER A 31 -10.22 10.43 -9.98
C SER A 31 -9.44 9.20 -10.44
N LEU A 32 -9.01 8.41 -9.48
CA LEU A 32 -8.45 7.08 -9.73
C LEU A 32 -9.59 6.08 -9.97
N THR A 33 -9.43 5.23 -10.96
CA THR A 33 -10.25 4.03 -11.09
C THR A 33 -9.92 3.05 -9.96
N THR A 34 -10.78 2.05 -9.72
CA THR A 34 -10.52 0.99 -8.72
C THR A 34 -9.19 0.29 -8.97
N VAL A 35 -8.88 0.01 -10.25
CA VAL A 35 -7.62 -0.66 -10.63
C VAL A 35 -6.42 0.26 -10.40
N GLU A 36 -6.53 1.54 -10.67
CA GLU A 36 -5.46 2.52 -10.39
C GLU A 36 -5.26 2.71 -8.89
N SER A 37 -6.34 2.73 -8.10
CA SER A 37 -6.24 2.76 -6.63
C SER A 37 -5.53 1.52 -6.10
N TYR A 38 -5.87 0.33 -6.59
CA TYR A 38 -5.16 -0.90 -6.23
C TYR A 38 -3.69 -0.87 -6.68
N SER A 39 -3.41 -0.37 -7.88
CA SER A 39 -2.02 -0.22 -8.36
C SER A 39 -1.18 0.69 -7.46
N ILE A 40 -1.76 1.80 -7.01
CA ILE A 40 -1.09 2.71 -6.07
C ILE A 40 -0.82 2.04 -4.72
N GLU A 41 -1.78 1.25 -4.20
CA GLU A 41 -1.59 0.49 -2.95
C GLU A 41 -0.45 -0.53 -3.08
N CYS A 42 -0.36 -1.24 -4.21
CA CYS A 42 0.74 -2.16 -4.48
C CYS A 42 2.10 -1.42 -4.51
N ILE A 43 2.20 -0.31 -5.22
CA ILE A 43 3.44 0.48 -5.31
C ILE A 43 3.86 0.99 -3.92
N LYS A 44 2.89 1.48 -3.12
CA LYS A 44 3.15 1.91 -1.75
C LYS A 44 3.63 0.77 -0.85
N ALA A 45 2.98 -0.39 -0.93
CA ALA A 45 3.32 -1.55 -0.09
C ALA A 45 4.72 -2.10 -0.39
N LEU A 46 5.15 -2.04 -1.66
CA LEU A 46 6.47 -2.48 -2.08
C LEU A 46 7.59 -1.46 -1.77
N GLY A 47 7.22 -0.21 -1.42
CA GLY A 47 8.19 0.88 -1.41
C GLY A 47 8.66 1.18 -2.85
N GLU A 48 9.52 1.92 -3.22
CA GLU A 48 9.88 2.29 -4.61
C GLU A 48 10.21 1.07 -5.52
N PRO A 49 9.22 0.25 -5.96
CA PRO A 49 9.47 -0.99 -6.70
C PRO A 49 9.89 -0.71 -8.14
N THR A 50 10.53 -1.69 -8.76
CA THR A 50 10.66 -1.77 -10.21
C THR A 50 9.31 -2.07 -10.87
N VAL A 51 9.18 -1.84 -12.17
CA VAL A 51 7.97 -2.24 -12.94
C VAL A 51 7.75 -3.76 -12.90
N GLN A 52 8.83 -4.54 -12.83
CA GLN A 52 8.76 -6.00 -12.75
C GLN A 52 8.19 -6.46 -11.40
N GLU A 53 8.67 -5.94 -10.29
CA GLU A 53 8.15 -6.23 -8.94
C GLU A 53 6.67 -5.85 -8.82
N PHE A 54 6.30 -4.68 -9.35
CA PHE A 54 4.92 -4.26 -9.43
C PHE A 54 4.06 -5.23 -10.26
N ALA A 55 4.57 -5.70 -11.42
CA ALA A 55 3.86 -6.68 -12.27
C ALA A 55 3.62 -8.00 -11.53
N ILE A 56 4.62 -8.48 -10.78
CA ILE A 56 4.54 -9.72 -9.99
C ILE A 56 3.48 -9.58 -8.91
N MET A 57 3.51 -8.52 -8.11
CA MET A 57 2.52 -8.29 -7.05
C MET A 57 1.09 -8.15 -7.60
N MET A 58 0.94 -7.51 -8.75
CA MET A 58 -0.36 -7.37 -9.43
C MET A 58 -0.84 -8.65 -10.12
N GLY A 59 0.03 -9.65 -10.33
CA GLY A 59 -0.28 -10.85 -11.08
C GLY A 59 -0.55 -10.59 -12.56
N ILE A 60 0.16 -9.64 -13.20
CA ILE A 60 -0.06 -9.21 -14.58
C ILE A 60 1.21 -9.30 -15.42
N SER A 61 1.06 -9.30 -16.75
CA SER A 61 2.20 -9.27 -17.67
C SER A 61 2.95 -7.94 -17.64
N ALA A 62 4.25 -7.95 -17.95
CA ALA A 62 5.08 -6.75 -17.99
C ALA A 62 4.53 -5.65 -18.91
N PRO A 63 4.03 -5.91 -20.14
CA PRO A 63 3.39 -4.88 -20.96
C PRO A 63 2.17 -4.26 -20.31
N ASN A 64 1.35 -5.05 -19.60
CA ASN A 64 0.17 -4.55 -18.90
C ASN A 64 0.56 -3.69 -17.68
N ALA A 65 1.64 -4.08 -16.97
CA ALA A 65 2.20 -3.27 -15.89
C ALA A 65 2.69 -1.92 -16.40
N VAL A 66 3.44 -1.89 -17.50
CA VAL A 66 3.91 -0.64 -18.15
C VAL A 66 2.74 0.26 -18.51
N TYR A 67 1.66 -0.30 -19.08
CA TYR A 67 0.47 0.48 -19.41
C TYR A 67 -0.17 1.13 -18.17
N LYS A 68 -0.34 0.37 -17.08
CA LYS A 68 -0.92 0.87 -15.82
C LYS A 68 -0.03 1.93 -15.16
N VAL A 69 1.28 1.69 -15.14
CA VAL A 69 2.26 2.66 -14.59
C VAL A 69 2.23 3.97 -15.39
N ASN A 70 2.20 3.90 -16.72
CA ASN A 70 2.12 5.09 -17.57
C ASN A 70 0.84 5.90 -17.32
N ALA A 71 -0.30 5.24 -17.09
CA ALA A 71 -1.53 5.93 -16.73
C ALA A 71 -1.40 6.69 -15.39
N LEU A 72 -0.73 6.10 -14.39
CA LEU A 72 -0.47 6.76 -13.10
C LEU A 72 0.53 7.91 -13.23
N ILE A 73 1.53 7.78 -14.10
CA ILE A 73 2.49 8.86 -14.41
C ILE A 73 1.77 10.03 -15.07
N GLN A 74 0.92 9.78 -16.07
CA GLN A 74 0.14 10.82 -16.75
C GLN A 74 -0.78 11.56 -15.78
N LYS A 75 -1.35 10.85 -14.82
CA LYS A 75 -2.16 11.45 -13.75
C LYS A 75 -1.33 12.13 -12.65
N GLY A 76 0.00 12.02 -12.70
CA GLY A 76 0.93 12.68 -11.78
C GLY A 76 1.04 12.04 -10.39
N TYR A 77 0.63 10.77 -10.23
CA TYR A 77 0.75 10.06 -8.95
C TYR A 77 2.11 9.39 -8.75
N ILE A 78 2.76 8.99 -9.84
CA ILE A 78 4.02 8.24 -9.84
C ILE A 78 4.98 8.91 -10.80
N GLU A 79 6.27 8.82 -10.51
CA GLU A 79 7.37 9.14 -11.41
C GLU A 79 8.33 7.95 -11.52
N LYS A 80 9.08 7.88 -12.62
CA LYS A 80 10.15 6.90 -12.81
C LYS A 80 11.47 7.53 -12.47
N ILE A 81 12.21 6.89 -11.57
CA ILE A 81 13.56 7.29 -11.18
C ILE A 81 14.52 6.21 -11.64
N GLN A 82 15.57 6.59 -12.36
CA GLN A 82 16.63 5.68 -12.78
C GLN A 82 17.43 5.22 -11.55
N ASP A 83 17.74 3.92 -11.48
CA ASP A 83 18.59 3.38 -10.43
C ASP A 83 20.02 3.92 -10.55
N GLU A 84 20.66 4.24 -9.44
CA GLU A 84 22.00 4.83 -9.41
C GLU A 84 23.08 3.80 -9.75
N ASN A 85 22.84 2.52 -9.49
CA ASN A 85 23.81 1.43 -9.70
C ASN A 85 23.60 0.69 -11.03
N ASP A 86 22.33 0.52 -11.45
CA ASP A 86 21.99 -0.05 -12.75
C ASP A 86 21.10 0.91 -13.55
N HIS A 87 21.71 1.70 -14.41
CA HIS A 87 21.02 2.68 -15.27
C HIS A 87 19.98 2.07 -16.23
N ARG A 88 19.87 0.75 -16.31
CA ARG A 88 18.84 0.05 -17.09
C ARG A 88 17.58 -0.19 -16.28
N GLU A 89 17.67 -0.10 -14.94
CA GLU A 89 16.53 -0.25 -14.05
C GLU A 89 15.90 1.11 -13.71
N PHE A 90 14.60 1.10 -13.52
CA PHE A 90 13.82 2.26 -13.11
C PHE A 90 12.89 1.87 -11.97
N HIS A 91 12.87 2.69 -10.94
CA HIS A 91 11.98 2.56 -9.78
C HIS A 91 10.76 3.47 -9.90
N LEU A 92 9.66 3.03 -9.34
CA LEU A 92 8.39 3.76 -9.29
C LEU A 92 8.33 4.53 -7.98
N ARG A 93 8.53 5.85 -8.06
CA ARG A 93 8.50 6.73 -6.90
C ARG A 93 7.16 7.43 -6.77
N PRO A 94 6.50 7.35 -5.61
CA PRO A 94 5.31 8.13 -5.32
C PRO A 94 5.59 9.63 -5.30
N THR A 95 4.75 10.41 -5.97
CA THR A 95 4.85 11.88 -5.99
C THR A 95 4.17 12.52 -4.77
N LYS A 96 4.31 13.85 -4.63
CA LYS A 96 3.55 14.59 -3.62
C LYS A 96 2.05 14.38 -3.73
N LYS A 97 1.49 14.31 -4.95
CA LYS A 97 0.06 14.05 -5.20
C LYS A 97 -0.39 12.71 -4.65
N PHE A 98 0.46 11.68 -4.77
CA PHE A 98 0.25 10.37 -4.16
C PHE A 98 0.14 10.49 -2.63
N TRP A 99 1.08 11.16 -1.99
CA TRP A 99 1.09 11.32 -0.54
C TRP A 99 -0.07 12.18 -0.04
N ASP A 100 -0.46 13.22 -0.77
CA ASP A 100 -1.65 14.04 -0.47
C ASP A 100 -2.94 13.19 -0.50
N TYR A 101 -3.00 12.17 -1.37
CA TYR A 101 -4.10 11.19 -1.41
C TYR A 101 -4.12 10.32 -0.14
N TYR A 102 -2.96 9.83 0.28
CA TYR A 102 -2.82 9.00 1.49
C TYR A 102 -2.93 9.77 2.80
N GLU A 103 -2.54 11.02 2.83
CA GLU A 103 -2.57 11.87 4.03
C GLU A 103 -3.97 11.93 4.67
N VAL A 104 -5.01 11.78 3.88
CA VAL A 104 -6.40 11.74 4.35
C VAL A 104 -6.60 10.59 5.34
N SER A 105 -6.13 9.37 5.00
CA SER A 105 -6.20 8.20 5.87
C SER A 105 -5.32 8.36 7.10
N PHE A 106 -4.10 8.82 6.90
CA PHE A 106 -3.13 9.01 7.98
C PHE A 106 -3.62 10.01 9.04
N ARG A 107 -4.19 11.12 8.62
CA ARG A 107 -4.75 12.13 9.55
C ARG A 107 -5.90 11.56 10.38
N TYR A 108 -6.72 10.71 9.79
CA TYR A 108 -7.82 10.09 10.53
C TYR A 108 -7.32 9.06 11.55
N VAL A 109 -6.36 8.22 11.18
CA VAL A 109 -5.71 7.28 12.10
C VAL A 109 -5.12 8.02 13.29
N LYS A 110 -4.34 9.09 13.06
CA LYS A 110 -3.79 9.93 14.14
C LYS A 110 -4.86 10.54 15.04
N LYS A 111 -5.95 11.02 14.45
CA LYS A 111 -7.08 11.54 15.23
C LYS A 111 -7.76 10.46 16.10
N VAL A 112 -7.84 9.22 15.61
CA VAL A 112 -8.34 8.08 16.40
C VAL A 112 -7.35 7.73 17.49
N GLU A 113 -6.05 7.69 17.19
CA GLU A 113 -4.98 7.46 18.18
C GLU A 113 -5.04 8.45 19.34
N GLU A 114 -5.15 9.75 19.06
CA GLU A 114 -5.29 10.79 20.10
C GLU A 114 -6.52 10.58 20.99
N ARG A 115 -7.62 10.09 20.42
CA ARG A 115 -8.83 9.76 21.19
C ARG A 115 -8.63 8.51 22.05
N CYS A 116 -7.92 7.50 21.52
CA CYS A 116 -7.55 6.31 22.27
C CYS A 116 -6.66 6.68 23.46
N LYS A 117 -5.64 7.50 23.28
CA LYS A 117 -4.75 7.99 24.36
C LYS A 117 -5.50 8.76 25.46
N LYS A 118 -6.64 9.36 25.16
CA LYS A 118 -7.51 10.01 26.15
C LYS A 118 -8.42 9.04 26.90
N ARG A 119 -8.69 7.86 26.33
CA ARG A 119 -9.66 6.90 26.83
C ARG A 119 -9.02 5.72 27.55
N PHE A 120 -7.82 5.33 27.11
CA PHE A 120 -7.08 4.17 27.59
C PHE A 120 -5.83 4.60 28.37
N THR A 121 -5.38 3.75 29.28
CA THR A 121 -4.12 3.97 29.99
C THR A 121 -2.92 3.75 29.04
N LYS A 122 -1.73 4.16 29.48
CA LYS A 122 -0.50 3.95 28.71
C LYS A 122 -0.23 2.45 28.50
N GLU A 123 -0.40 1.64 29.53
CA GLU A 123 -0.20 0.20 29.49
C GLU A 123 -1.17 -0.50 28.54
N GLU A 124 -2.44 -0.05 28.52
CA GLU A 124 -3.44 -0.56 27.59
C GLU A 124 -3.09 -0.21 26.14
N MET A 125 -2.57 1.00 25.89
CA MET A 125 -2.14 1.42 24.56
C MET A 125 -0.90 0.63 24.08
N GLU A 126 0.10 0.45 24.93
CA GLU A 126 1.31 -0.35 24.64
C GLU A 126 0.93 -1.81 24.33
N LYS A 127 0.00 -2.38 25.09
CA LYS A 127 -0.50 -3.74 24.85
C LYS A 127 -1.26 -3.87 23.56
N LEU A 128 -2.10 -2.88 23.23
CA LEU A 128 -2.83 -2.84 21.96
C LEU A 128 -1.88 -2.74 20.76
N GLU A 129 -0.86 -1.89 20.86
CA GLU A 129 0.17 -1.74 19.82
C GLU A 129 0.93 -3.06 19.60
N GLU A 130 1.39 -3.72 20.67
CA GLU A 130 2.04 -5.03 20.61
C GLU A 130 1.16 -6.08 19.90
N MET A 131 -0.12 -6.16 20.29
CA MET A 131 -1.06 -7.13 19.70
C MET A 131 -1.32 -6.85 18.21
N ILE A 132 -1.48 -5.59 17.82
CA ILE A 132 -1.64 -5.21 16.41
C ILE A 132 -0.37 -5.53 15.63
N HIS A 133 0.81 -5.26 16.21
CA HIS A 133 2.09 -5.59 15.58
C HIS A 133 2.21 -7.10 15.30
N ILE A 134 1.93 -7.93 16.30
CA ILE A 134 1.94 -9.40 16.13
C ILE A 134 0.94 -9.83 15.05
N ILE A 135 -0.27 -9.27 15.05
CA ILE A 135 -1.29 -9.59 14.03
C ILE A 135 -0.75 -9.28 12.63
N THR A 136 -0.16 -8.11 12.44
CA THR A 136 0.27 -7.65 11.11
C THR A 136 1.55 -8.32 10.62
N THR A 137 2.47 -8.69 11.50
CA THR A 137 3.77 -9.26 11.13
C THR A 137 3.80 -10.79 11.11
N GLU A 138 2.98 -11.43 11.94
CA GLU A 138 3.05 -12.88 12.12
C GLU A 138 1.78 -13.61 11.69
N LEU A 139 0.60 -12.99 11.86
CA LEU A 139 -0.68 -13.65 11.65
C LEU A 139 -1.38 -13.26 10.33
N MET A 140 -0.72 -12.46 9.49
CA MET A 140 -1.18 -12.06 8.15
C MET A 140 -0.10 -12.35 7.09
N PRO A 141 0.35 -13.62 6.95
CA PRO A 141 1.47 -13.98 6.06
C PRO A 141 1.11 -13.88 4.57
N GLU A 142 -0.18 -13.73 4.23
CA GLU A 142 -0.65 -13.64 2.85
C GLU A 142 -0.11 -12.39 2.14
N LEU A 143 0.10 -11.30 2.90
CA LEU A 143 0.64 -10.04 2.39
C LEU A 143 2.07 -9.81 2.91
N ASP A 144 2.96 -10.74 2.63
CA ASP A 144 4.39 -10.55 2.81
C ASP A 144 4.98 -9.92 1.55
N THR A 145 5.24 -8.61 1.61
CA THR A 145 5.74 -7.84 0.45
C THR A 145 7.13 -8.27 0.01
N ALA A 146 7.93 -8.88 0.88
CA ALA A 146 9.24 -9.42 0.54
C ALA A 146 9.17 -10.50 -0.56
N LYS A 147 8.06 -11.23 -0.67
CA LYS A 147 7.85 -12.24 -1.71
C LYS A 147 7.78 -11.67 -3.13
N PHE A 148 7.48 -10.39 -3.27
CA PHE A 148 7.30 -9.73 -4.57
C PHE A 148 8.52 -8.94 -5.02
N THR A 149 9.56 -8.84 -4.18
CA THR A 149 10.83 -8.23 -4.53
C THR A 149 11.67 -9.18 -5.41
N LYS A 150 12.64 -8.62 -6.14
CA LYS A 150 13.55 -9.38 -6.99
C LYS A 150 14.22 -10.52 -6.23
N GLU A 151 14.74 -10.26 -5.04
CA GLU A 151 15.37 -11.25 -4.16
C GLU A 151 14.39 -12.33 -3.65
N GLY A 152 13.15 -11.96 -3.36
CA GLY A 152 12.11 -12.89 -2.93
C GLY A 152 11.70 -13.85 -4.04
N VAL A 153 11.59 -13.38 -5.28
CA VAL A 153 11.27 -14.18 -6.46
C VAL A 153 12.40 -15.16 -6.78
N GLU A 154 13.65 -14.73 -6.73
CA GLU A 154 14.82 -15.59 -6.98
C GLU A 154 14.91 -16.73 -5.95
N ARG A 155 14.60 -16.48 -4.68
CA ARG A 155 14.54 -17.53 -3.64
C ARG A 155 13.43 -18.55 -3.92
N HIS A 156 12.26 -18.12 -4.38
CA HIS A 156 11.17 -19.05 -4.72
C HIS A 156 11.48 -19.94 -5.93
N ILE A 157 12.18 -19.40 -6.93
CA ILE A 157 12.60 -20.16 -8.11
C ILE A 157 13.65 -21.21 -7.73
N SER A 158 14.61 -20.88 -6.87
CA SER A 158 15.65 -21.82 -6.43
C SER A 158 15.11 -22.97 -5.56
N ILE A 159 14.09 -22.73 -4.74
CA ILE A 159 13.45 -23.77 -3.91
C ILE A 159 12.58 -24.71 -4.76
N GLY A 160 11.89 -24.19 -5.80
CA GLY A 160 11.06 -25.02 -6.70
C GLY A 160 11.84 -25.80 -7.77
N ALA A 161 13.17 -25.65 -7.86
CA ALA A 161 14.02 -26.38 -8.78
C ALA A 161 14.67 -27.65 -8.13
N GLU A 162 14.43 -27.87 -6.83
CA GLU A 162 14.95 -29.01 -6.07
C GLU A 162 13.90 -30.11 -5.80
N ASP A 163 12.65 -29.97 -6.28
CA ASP A 163 11.59 -30.99 -6.28
C ASP A 163 11.35 -31.53 -7.71
#